data_459b42e8e44071ca300a67afe9aa191e
#
_entry.id   459b42e8e44071ca300a67afe9aa191e
#
_cell.length_a   1.000
_cell.length_b   1.000
_cell.length_c   1.000
_cell.angle_alpha   90.00
_cell.angle_beta   90.00
_cell.angle_gamma   90.00
#
_symmetry.space_group_name_H-M   'P 1'
#
loop_
_entity.id
_entity.type
_entity.pdbx_description
1 polymer ?
#
loop_
_entity_poly.entity_id
_entity_poly.type
_entity_poly.pdbx_seq_one_letter_code
_entity_poly.pdbx_strand_id
1 'polypeptide(L)'
;MFEKDFPVLENNKELIYLDSGATTLTHKNVIAAIVNYHTKNKSNVHRGFYSIAEKATEDYENVRGIVKKFFKTDNAQVVFTSGTTDSLNKLAWGLALSLKLNENDIVVISEAEHHANIVPWHIISETFGLSIILVPVLEDGSINLEVLEKTLRKAKGKSIISISHVSNTIGFANNLQIISSLIRREDTFLIIDAAQSVGKIELDLDFENSFLVFSGHKVYGPTGTGCIIGSMKNLSRLCPVFGGGDMIESVKWQNIEWAKVPYKLEPGTPNIAGIIGMGEALKWIQKIGIETIDSHLDSLTKYTLKKLEKIDEIEIFKPGKKHGLVSFFMKKKNSLDIATLLGSLNIAVRSGYLCAQPIVEKTVKEGIVRVSLGIYNNEKDVDKFIEGIIRTKSIL
;
A
#
# COMPACT_ATOMS: atom_id res chain seq x y z
N MET A 1 24.80 -1.10 -2.26
CA MET A 1 24.99 -2.46 -1.68
C MET A 1 24.04 -3.47 -2.34
N PHE A 2 22.76 -3.13 -2.54
CA PHE A 2 21.75 -4.04 -3.14
C PHE A 2 21.44 -3.80 -4.62
N GLU A 3 22.04 -2.82 -5.26
CA GLU A 3 21.78 -2.42 -6.65
C GLU A 3 21.86 -3.58 -7.66
N LYS A 4 22.88 -4.46 -7.50
CA LYS A 4 23.11 -5.66 -8.33
C LYS A 4 22.02 -6.74 -8.21
N ASP A 5 21.10 -6.59 -7.27
CA ASP A 5 19.98 -7.52 -7.10
C ASP A 5 18.75 -7.09 -7.90
N PHE A 6 18.83 -5.95 -8.60
CA PHE A 6 17.76 -5.37 -9.39
C PHE A 6 18.16 -5.24 -10.86
N PRO A 7 17.79 -6.20 -11.73
CA PRO A 7 18.22 -6.24 -13.14
C PRO A 7 17.90 -4.98 -13.95
N VAL A 8 16.86 -4.23 -13.57
CA VAL A 8 16.55 -2.95 -14.23
C VAL A 8 17.69 -1.96 -14.10
N LEU A 9 18.38 -1.88 -12.93
CA LEU A 9 19.51 -0.98 -12.73
C LEU A 9 20.78 -1.48 -13.42
N GLU A 10 20.98 -2.81 -13.51
CA GLU A 10 22.08 -3.38 -14.27
C GLU A 10 22.00 -3.05 -15.76
N ASN A 11 20.77 -3.03 -16.31
CA ASN A 11 20.50 -2.71 -17.72
C ASN A 11 20.40 -1.22 -18.01
N ASN A 12 20.25 -0.37 -16.98
CA ASN A 12 20.08 1.09 -17.10
C ASN A 12 21.03 1.81 -16.13
N LYS A 13 22.32 1.73 -16.35
CA LYS A 13 23.38 2.19 -15.43
C LYS A 13 23.35 3.68 -15.10
N GLU A 14 22.79 4.51 -15.98
CA GLU A 14 22.66 5.94 -15.80
C GLU A 14 21.34 6.33 -15.06
N LEU A 15 20.44 5.39 -14.84
CA LEU A 15 19.13 5.64 -14.22
C LEU A 15 19.29 5.85 -12.72
N ILE A 16 18.81 6.98 -12.24
CA ILE A 16 18.62 7.27 -10.82
C ILE A 16 17.13 7.09 -10.51
N TYR A 17 16.78 5.93 -9.95
CA TYR A 17 15.38 5.58 -9.71
C TYR A 17 14.92 5.99 -8.32
N LEU A 18 14.18 7.11 -8.23
CA LEU A 18 13.65 7.71 -7.01
C LEU A 18 12.11 7.73 -6.99
N ASP A 19 11.47 6.75 -7.63
CA ASP A 19 10.00 6.62 -7.69
C ASP A 19 9.47 5.31 -7.08
N SER A 20 10.15 4.79 -6.05
CA SER A 20 9.76 3.57 -5.34
C SER A 20 8.36 3.64 -4.69
N GLY A 21 7.86 4.86 -4.41
CA GLY A 21 6.52 5.08 -3.88
C GLY A 21 5.40 4.85 -4.90
N ALA A 22 5.71 4.87 -6.21
CA ALA A 22 4.79 4.46 -7.26
C ALA A 22 4.87 2.95 -7.48
N THR A 23 6.06 2.42 -7.69
CA THR A 23 6.37 0.99 -7.77
C THR A 23 7.83 0.78 -7.40
N THR A 24 8.16 -0.26 -6.65
CA THR A 24 9.57 -0.65 -6.44
C THR A 24 10.07 -1.44 -7.64
N LEU A 25 11.39 -1.42 -7.85
CA LEU A 25 12.00 -2.33 -8.81
C LEU A 25 11.87 -3.77 -8.33
N THR A 26 11.71 -4.70 -9.26
CA THR A 26 11.52 -6.12 -8.94
C THR A 26 12.87 -6.81 -8.70
N HIS A 27 12.97 -7.51 -7.56
CA HIS A 27 14.17 -8.25 -7.18
C HIS A 27 14.40 -9.48 -8.09
N LYS A 28 15.66 -9.80 -8.42
CA LYS A 28 16.01 -10.91 -9.33
C LYS A 28 15.44 -12.27 -8.93
N ASN A 29 15.35 -12.58 -7.61
CA ASN A 29 14.78 -13.85 -7.15
C ASN A 29 13.27 -13.92 -7.42
N VAL A 30 12.57 -12.80 -7.39
CA VAL A 30 11.15 -12.71 -7.74
C VAL A 30 10.94 -13.05 -9.21
N ILE A 31 11.77 -12.46 -10.08
CA ILE A 31 11.77 -12.76 -11.52
C ILE A 31 12.03 -14.25 -11.75
N ALA A 32 13.06 -14.80 -11.07
CA ALA A 32 13.41 -16.21 -11.18
C ALA A 32 12.27 -17.14 -10.71
N ALA A 33 11.55 -16.80 -9.64
CA ALA A 33 10.42 -17.58 -9.15
C ALA A 33 9.26 -17.60 -10.14
N ILE A 34 8.95 -16.45 -10.75
CA ILE A 34 7.91 -16.32 -11.79
C ILE A 34 8.28 -17.15 -13.02
N VAL A 35 9.53 -17.03 -13.49
CA VAL A 35 10.04 -17.83 -14.62
C VAL A 35 10.00 -19.32 -14.29
N ASN A 36 10.43 -19.73 -13.10
CA ASN A 36 10.40 -21.13 -12.67
C ASN A 36 8.97 -21.71 -12.67
N TYR A 37 7.98 -20.96 -12.16
CA TYR A 37 6.58 -21.40 -12.25
C TYR A 37 6.17 -21.62 -13.71
N HIS A 38 6.41 -20.66 -14.59
CA HIS A 38 5.99 -20.75 -16.00
C HIS A 38 6.71 -21.85 -16.79
N THR A 39 7.94 -22.17 -16.44
CA THR A 39 8.77 -23.14 -17.18
C THR A 39 8.69 -24.56 -16.65
N LYS A 40 8.38 -24.74 -15.35
CA LYS A 40 8.42 -26.07 -14.72
C LYS A 40 7.07 -26.55 -14.18
N ASN A 41 6.28 -25.64 -13.56
CA ASN A 41 5.12 -26.03 -12.76
C ASN A 41 3.83 -25.32 -13.20
N LYS A 42 3.79 -24.77 -14.42
CA LYS A 42 2.59 -24.03 -14.88
C LYS A 42 1.39 -24.95 -14.95
N SER A 43 0.49 -24.80 -13.98
CA SER A 43 -0.80 -25.48 -13.90
C SER A 43 -1.80 -24.61 -13.15
N ASN A 44 -3.09 -24.96 -13.22
CA ASN A 44 -4.08 -24.36 -12.32
C ASN A 44 -3.94 -24.96 -10.93
N VAL A 45 -4.42 -24.26 -9.90
CA VAL A 45 -4.34 -24.65 -8.48
C VAL A 45 -5.62 -25.33 -8.01
N HIS A 46 -5.57 -26.05 -6.88
CA HIS A 46 -6.63 -26.66 -6.07
C HIS A 46 -7.29 -27.91 -6.65
N ARG A 47 -7.65 -27.96 -7.96
CA ARG A 47 -8.50 -29.04 -8.50
C ARG A 47 -7.78 -30.05 -9.41
N GLY A 48 -6.48 -29.89 -9.60
CA GLY A 48 -5.67 -30.83 -10.39
C GLY A 48 -5.10 -31.95 -9.53
N PHE A 49 -5.30 -33.21 -9.92
CA PHE A 49 -4.77 -34.40 -9.22
C PHE A 49 -3.56 -34.98 -9.97
N TYR A 50 -2.62 -34.11 -10.38
CA TYR A 50 -1.39 -34.49 -11.03
C TYR A 50 -0.23 -33.61 -10.54
N SER A 51 0.99 -34.16 -10.58
CA SER A 51 2.15 -33.63 -9.82
C SER A 51 2.44 -32.13 -9.99
N ILE A 52 2.35 -31.59 -11.23
CA ILE A 52 2.62 -30.15 -11.44
C ILE A 52 1.49 -29.27 -10.89
N ALA A 53 0.22 -29.77 -10.83
CA ALA A 53 -0.88 -29.01 -10.23
C ALA A 53 -0.80 -29.04 -8.69
N GLU A 54 -0.42 -30.19 -8.12
CA GLU A 54 -0.17 -30.30 -6.67
C GLU A 54 0.96 -29.37 -6.26
N LYS A 55 2.06 -29.35 -7.03
CA LYS A 55 3.19 -28.45 -6.77
C LYS A 55 2.82 -26.97 -6.92
N ALA A 56 2.07 -26.61 -7.95
CA ALA A 56 1.57 -25.24 -8.13
C ALA A 56 0.67 -24.79 -6.96
N THR A 57 -0.19 -25.71 -6.48
CA THR A 57 -1.07 -25.45 -5.34
C THR A 57 -0.27 -25.28 -4.05
N GLU A 58 0.69 -26.16 -3.80
CA GLU A 58 1.59 -26.06 -2.64
C GLU A 58 2.35 -24.73 -2.65
N ASP A 59 2.98 -24.37 -3.76
CA ASP A 59 3.77 -23.14 -3.90
C ASP A 59 2.89 -21.88 -3.69
N TYR A 60 1.66 -21.90 -4.24
CA TYR A 60 0.70 -20.80 -4.09
C TYR A 60 0.20 -20.68 -2.64
N GLU A 61 -0.27 -21.76 -2.02
CA GLU A 61 -0.80 -21.74 -0.67
C GLU A 61 0.27 -21.48 0.40
N ASN A 62 1.51 -21.91 0.18
CA ASN A 62 2.64 -21.60 1.06
C ASN A 62 2.87 -20.08 1.21
N VAL A 63 2.47 -19.26 0.24
CA VAL A 63 2.61 -17.81 0.34
C VAL A 63 1.76 -17.25 1.49
N ARG A 64 0.60 -17.85 1.81
CA ARG A 64 -0.20 -17.44 2.99
C ARG A 64 0.59 -17.59 4.28
N GLY A 65 1.32 -18.71 4.44
CA GLY A 65 2.22 -18.93 5.56
C GLY A 65 3.36 -17.92 5.63
N ILE A 66 3.93 -17.55 4.47
CA ILE A 66 4.98 -16.53 4.38
C ILE A 66 4.43 -15.16 4.82
N VAL A 67 3.24 -14.77 4.34
CA VAL A 67 2.58 -13.52 4.75
C VAL A 67 2.30 -13.51 6.24
N LYS A 68 1.71 -14.59 6.80
CA LYS A 68 1.48 -14.69 8.26
C LYS A 68 2.75 -14.52 9.07
N LYS A 69 3.81 -15.22 8.67
CA LYS A 69 5.13 -15.11 9.32
C LYS A 69 5.71 -13.71 9.20
N PHE A 70 5.54 -13.06 8.04
CA PHE A 70 6.01 -11.69 7.81
C PHE A 70 5.37 -10.68 8.78
N PHE A 71 4.08 -10.82 9.04
CA PHE A 71 3.33 -9.96 9.97
C PHE A 71 3.28 -10.50 11.40
N LYS A 72 4.04 -11.55 11.71
CA LYS A 72 4.11 -12.18 13.05
C LYS A 72 2.72 -12.50 13.62
N THR A 73 1.82 -13.03 12.77
CA THR A 73 0.42 -13.31 13.15
C THR A 73 0.03 -14.74 12.78
N ASP A 74 -0.39 -15.51 13.78
CA ASP A 74 -0.94 -16.87 13.60
C ASP A 74 -2.47 -16.85 13.47
N ASN A 75 -3.12 -15.86 14.09
CA ASN A 75 -4.58 -15.76 14.20
C ASN A 75 -5.24 -15.06 13.01
N ALA A 76 -4.49 -14.35 12.18
CA ALA A 76 -5.02 -13.71 10.99
C ALA A 76 -5.11 -14.69 9.81
N GLN A 77 -5.97 -14.38 8.86
CA GLN A 77 -6.07 -15.01 7.56
C GLN A 77 -5.65 -14.06 6.45
N VAL A 78 -5.22 -14.63 5.33
CA VAL A 78 -4.73 -13.90 4.18
C VAL A 78 -5.67 -14.16 3.00
N VAL A 79 -6.20 -13.12 2.40
CA VAL A 79 -6.97 -13.16 1.16
C VAL A 79 -6.11 -12.50 0.07
N PHE A 80 -5.84 -13.20 -1.01
CA PHE A 80 -5.09 -12.64 -2.13
C PHE A 80 -5.97 -11.76 -3.00
N THR A 81 -5.40 -10.70 -3.48
CA THR A 81 -6.05 -9.67 -4.32
C THR A 81 -5.12 -9.24 -5.44
N SER A 82 -5.61 -8.40 -6.34
CA SER A 82 -4.76 -7.80 -7.39
C SER A 82 -3.95 -6.58 -6.93
N GLY A 83 -4.14 -6.11 -5.68
CA GLY A 83 -3.44 -4.96 -5.10
C GLY A 83 -4.28 -4.22 -4.07
N THR A 84 -3.71 -3.18 -3.47
CA THR A 84 -4.37 -2.37 -2.43
C THR A 84 -5.70 -1.79 -2.88
N THR A 85 -5.80 -1.30 -4.10
CA THR A 85 -7.06 -0.74 -4.64
C THR A 85 -8.17 -1.79 -4.70
N ASP A 86 -7.88 -3.00 -5.20
CA ASP A 86 -8.82 -4.13 -5.20
C ASP A 86 -9.20 -4.52 -3.77
N SER A 87 -8.22 -4.59 -2.86
CA SER A 87 -8.44 -4.91 -1.45
C SER A 87 -9.38 -3.91 -0.77
N LEU A 88 -9.15 -2.61 -0.95
CA LEU A 88 -9.97 -1.56 -0.36
C LEU A 88 -11.41 -1.57 -0.91
N ASN A 89 -11.58 -1.81 -2.22
CA ASN A 89 -12.91 -1.97 -2.81
C ASN A 89 -13.64 -3.21 -2.26
N LYS A 90 -12.94 -4.36 -2.18
CA LYS A 90 -13.53 -5.59 -1.59
C LYS A 90 -13.93 -5.38 -0.14
N LEU A 91 -13.13 -4.67 0.66
CA LEU A 91 -13.47 -4.36 2.05
C LEU A 91 -14.63 -3.38 2.13
N ALA A 92 -14.62 -2.29 1.36
CA ALA A 92 -15.67 -1.29 1.38
C ALA A 92 -17.04 -1.90 1.05
N TRP A 93 -17.15 -2.59 -0.09
CA TRP A 93 -18.39 -3.25 -0.49
C TRP A 93 -18.74 -4.43 0.42
N GLY A 94 -17.77 -5.29 0.77
CA GLY A 94 -17.98 -6.46 1.61
C GLY A 94 -18.50 -6.08 2.99
N LEU A 95 -17.98 -5.02 3.61
CA LEU A 95 -18.47 -4.49 4.88
C LEU A 95 -19.82 -3.81 4.72
N ALA A 96 -20.01 -2.97 3.69
CA ALA A 96 -21.28 -2.27 3.47
C ALA A 96 -22.45 -3.24 3.34
N LEU A 97 -22.29 -4.30 2.56
CA LEU A 97 -23.31 -5.32 2.37
C LEU A 97 -23.52 -6.18 3.63
N SER A 98 -22.44 -6.65 4.27
CA SER A 98 -22.55 -7.55 5.41
C SER A 98 -23.07 -6.87 6.67
N LEU A 99 -22.69 -5.61 6.90
CA LEU A 99 -23.13 -4.82 8.03
C LEU A 99 -24.48 -4.11 7.78
N LYS A 100 -24.98 -4.13 6.54
CA LYS A 100 -26.18 -3.38 6.12
C LYS A 100 -26.04 -1.90 6.51
N LEU A 101 -24.94 -1.28 6.03
CA LEU A 101 -24.68 0.12 6.33
C LEU A 101 -25.83 1.01 5.85
N ASN A 102 -26.05 2.12 6.56
CA ASN A 102 -27.14 3.06 6.31
C ASN A 102 -26.75 4.49 6.77
N GLU A 103 -27.67 5.42 6.71
CA GLU A 103 -27.48 6.85 7.00
C GLU A 103 -27.05 7.17 8.44
N ASN A 104 -27.18 6.23 9.38
CA ASN A 104 -26.73 6.42 10.77
C ASN A 104 -25.26 6.01 10.97
N ASP A 105 -24.65 5.36 9.98
CA ASP A 105 -23.29 4.85 10.04
C ASP A 105 -22.30 5.87 9.46
N ILE A 106 -21.03 5.74 9.83
CA ILE A 106 -19.99 6.66 9.36
C ILE A 106 -18.76 5.90 8.84
N VAL A 107 -18.12 6.50 7.84
CA VAL A 107 -16.75 6.17 7.48
C VAL A 107 -15.85 7.35 7.81
N VAL A 108 -14.75 7.08 8.48
CA VAL A 108 -13.75 8.07 8.88
C VAL A 108 -12.49 7.85 8.06
N ILE A 109 -12.09 8.85 7.29
CA ILE A 109 -10.86 8.85 6.49
C ILE A 109 -10.01 10.07 6.85
N SER A 110 -8.70 10.03 6.59
CA SER A 110 -7.85 11.20 6.79
C SER A 110 -7.79 12.09 5.55
N GLU A 111 -7.39 13.35 5.71
CA GLU A 111 -7.13 14.24 4.57
C GLU A 111 -5.95 13.76 3.69
N ALA A 112 -5.08 12.88 4.20
CA ALA A 112 -3.87 12.43 3.54
C ALA A 112 -4.03 11.09 2.79
N GLU A 113 -5.27 10.66 2.54
CA GLU A 113 -5.53 9.38 1.91
C GLU A 113 -5.24 9.39 0.39
N HIS A 114 -4.77 8.23 -0.09
CA HIS A 114 -4.71 7.95 -1.51
C HIS A 114 -6.13 7.81 -2.11
N HIS A 115 -6.32 8.17 -3.38
CA HIS A 115 -7.63 8.03 -4.04
C HIS A 115 -8.25 6.64 -3.91
N ALA A 116 -7.43 5.58 -3.87
CA ALA A 116 -7.92 4.21 -3.65
C ALA A 116 -8.60 4.01 -2.29
N ASN A 117 -8.31 4.88 -1.30
CA ASN A 117 -8.93 4.89 0.02
C ASN A 117 -9.93 6.03 0.23
N ILE A 118 -10.24 6.78 -0.82
CA ILE A 118 -11.27 7.84 -0.83
C ILE A 118 -12.44 7.41 -1.71
N VAL A 119 -12.17 7.10 -2.99
CA VAL A 119 -13.20 6.90 -4.01
C VAL A 119 -14.17 5.75 -3.69
N PRO A 120 -13.72 4.57 -3.20
CA PRO A 120 -14.66 3.51 -2.83
C PRO A 120 -15.67 3.94 -1.77
N TRP A 121 -15.24 4.75 -0.79
CA TRP A 121 -16.12 5.23 0.27
C TRP A 121 -17.13 6.26 -0.22
N HIS A 122 -16.77 7.10 -1.21
CA HIS A 122 -17.76 7.97 -1.87
C HIS A 122 -18.84 7.16 -2.58
N ILE A 123 -18.47 6.12 -3.34
CA ILE A 123 -19.42 5.24 -4.00
C ILE A 123 -20.35 4.55 -2.98
N ILE A 124 -19.80 4.06 -1.88
CA ILE A 124 -20.56 3.42 -0.79
C ILE A 124 -21.48 4.45 -0.10
N SER A 125 -21.00 5.67 0.16
CA SER A 125 -21.78 6.75 0.74
C SER A 125 -22.98 7.12 -0.13
N GLU A 126 -22.78 7.28 -1.44
CA GLU A 126 -23.87 7.57 -2.39
C GLU A 126 -24.88 6.41 -2.47
N THR A 127 -24.41 5.16 -2.33
CA THR A 127 -25.26 3.96 -2.45
C THR A 127 -26.08 3.69 -1.21
N PHE A 128 -25.51 3.87 -0.01
CA PHE A 128 -26.12 3.47 1.28
C PHE A 128 -26.49 4.66 2.18
N GLY A 129 -26.15 5.88 1.80
CA GLY A 129 -26.50 7.10 2.54
C GLY A 129 -25.61 7.41 3.75
N LEU A 130 -24.60 6.59 4.05
CA LEU A 130 -23.71 6.82 5.20
C LEU A 130 -22.88 8.10 5.04
N SER A 131 -22.42 8.67 6.16
CA SER A 131 -21.62 9.88 6.14
C SER A 131 -20.12 9.60 6.10
N ILE A 132 -19.39 10.33 5.25
CA ILE A 132 -17.93 10.34 5.26
C ILE A 132 -17.46 11.48 6.17
N ILE A 133 -16.68 11.16 7.18
CA ILE A 133 -16.08 12.13 8.11
C ILE A 133 -14.59 12.25 7.81
N LEU A 134 -14.19 13.46 7.47
CA LEU A 134 -12.81 13.77 7.15
C LEU A 134 -12.07 14.20 8.42
N VAL A 135 -10.98 13.50 8.76
CA VAL A 135 -10.09 13.88 9.86
C VAL A 135 -8.91 14.66 9.29
N PRO A 136 -8.69 15.91 9.74
CA PRO A 136 -7.58 16.73 9.24
C PRO A 136 -6.23 16.16 9.65
N VAL A 137 -5.20 16.48 8.88
CA VAL A 137 -3.81 16.26 9.25
C VAL A 137 -3.21 17.56 9.82
N LEU A 138 -2.33 17.40 10.81
CA LEU A 138 -1.61 18.50 11.43
C LEU A 138 -0.49 19.03 10.50
N GLU A 139 0.22 20.07 10.93
CA GLU A 139 1.29 20.66 10.12
C GLU A 139 2.44 19.68 9.88
N ASP A 140 2.76 18.83 10.85
CA ASP A 140 3.79 17.79 10.74
C ASP A 140 3.37 16.59 9.86
N GLY A 141 2.11 16.54 9.43
CA GLY A 141 1.55 15.50 8.59
C GLY A 141 0.90 14.33 9.35
N SER A 142 0.88 14.37 10.69
CA SER A 142 0.17 13.38 11.50
C SER A 142 -1.35 13.58 11.44
N ILE A 143 -2.12 12.49 11.60
CA ILE A 143 -3.58 12.57 11.74
C ILE A 143 -3.94 13.26 13.07
N ASN A 144 -4.96 14.12 13.06
CA ASN A 144 -5.47 14.74 14.28
C ASN A 144 -6.27 13.73 15.12
N LEU A 145 -5.58 13.11 16.09
CA LEU A 145 -6.14 12.07 16.97
C LEU A 145 -7.27 12.58 17.85
N GLU A 146 -7.24 13.85 18.26
CA GLU A 146 -8.30 14.46 19.07
C GLU A 146 -9.62 14.53 18.29
N VAL A 147 -9.54 14.97 17.02
CA VAL A 147 -10.71 15.02 16.12
C VAL A 147 -11.20 13.60 15.84
N LEU A 148 -10.30 12.64 15.61
CA LEU A 148 -10.66 11.23 15.41
C LEU A 148 -11.41 10.68 16.64
N GLU A 149 -10.86 10.82 17.84
CA GLU A 149 -11.50 10.33 19.07
C GLU A 149 -12.88 10.98 19.29
N LYS A 150 -12.96 12.29 19.14
CA LYS A 150 -14.23 13.02 19.27
C LYS A 150 -15.29 12.55 18.28
N THR A 151 -14.87 12.25 17.05
CA THR A 151 -15.76 11.71 16.00
C THR A 151 -16.30 10.36 16.39
N LEU A 152 -15.43 9.43 16.82
CA LEU A 152 -15.83 8.09 17.22
C LEU A 152 -16.75 8.08 18.45
N ARG A 153 -16.51 8.96 19.43
CA ARG A 153 -17.38 9.12 20.60
C ARG A 153 -18.79 9.63 20.27
N LYS A 154 -18.93 10.41 19.18
CA LYS A 154 -20.22 10.97 18.76
C LYS A 154 -20.98 10.05 17.80
N ALA A 155 -20.33 9.05 17.24
CA ALA A 155 -20.94 8.11 16.30
C ALA A 155 -22.08 7.34 16.98
N LYS A 156 -23.26 7.38 16.35
CA LYS A 156 -24.46 6.66 16.84
C LYS A 156 -24.56 5.27 16.25
N GLY A 157 -24.20 5.12 14.98
CA GLY A 157 -24.19 3.88 14.23
C GLY A 157 -22.82 3.20 14.22
N LYS A 158 -22.62 2.29 13.28
CA LYS A 158 -21.36 1.61 13.02
C LYS A 158 -20.32 2.59 12.49
N SER A 159 -19.06 2.32 12.75
CA SER A 159 -17.97 3.17 12.32
C SER A 159 -16.92 2.36 11.57
N ILE A 160 -16.48 2.85 10.42
CA ILE A 160 -15.35 2.30 9.69
C ILE A 160 -14.27 3.38 9.64
N ILE A 161 -13.10 3.09 10.18
CA ILE A 161 -11.91 3.94 10.07
C ILE A 161 -11.07 3.36 8.93
N SER A 162 -10.82 4.13 7.88
CA SER A 162 -10.01 3.69 6.75
C SER A 162 -8.90 4.70 6.51
N ILE A 163 -7.66 4.33 6.87
CA ILE A 163 -6.51 5.25 6.90
C ILE A 163 -5.25 4.61 6.36
N SER A 164 -4.39 5.42 5.78
CA SER A 164 -3.04 5.03 5.40
C SER A 164 -2.13 4.95 6.62
N HIS A 165 -1.34 3.87 6.74
CA HIS A 165 -0.27 3.82 7.72
C HIS A 165 0.80 4.86 7.40
N VAL A 166 1.31 4.86 6.16
CA VAL A 166 2.23 5.90 5.66
C VAL A 166 1.61 6.59 4.46
N SER A 167 1.44 7.90 4.55
CA SER A 167 0.90 8.69 3.43
C SER A 167 1.86 8.67 2.24
N ASN A 168 1.32 8.42 1.05
CA ASN A 168 2.09 8.40 -0.21
C ASN A 168 2.54 9.79 -0.68
N THR A 169 2.03 10.86 -0.08
CA THR A 169 2.40 12.25 -0.39
C THR A 169 3.22 12.89 0.72
N ILE A 170 2.87 12.64 1.98
CA ILE A 170 3.52 13.26 3.13
C ILE A 170 4.73 12.43 3.60
N GLY A 171 4.64 11.11 3.55
CA GLY A 171 5.66 10.19 4.09
C GLY A 171 5.63 10.06 5.60
N PHE A 172 4.66 10.63 6.29
CA PHE A 172 4.46 10.48 7.74
C PHE A 172 3.82 9.13 8.06
N ALA A 173 4.31 8.46 9.12
CA ALA A 173 3.74 7.21 9.60
C ALA A 173 2.81 7.46 10.79
N ASN A 174 1.54 7.11 10.66
CA ASN A 174 0.56 7.19 11.74
C ASN A 174 0.82 6.11 12.80
N ASN A 175 0.62 6.43 14.08
CA ASN A 175 0.76 5.46 15.17
C ASN A 175 -0.49 4.56 15.22
N LEU A 176 -0.36 3.34 14.69
CA LEU A 176 -1.47 2.39 14.59
C LEU A 176 -1.94 1.89 15.97
N GLN A 177 -1.04 1.77 16.94
CA GLN A 177 -1.38 1.32 18.30
C GLN A 177 -2.29 2.36 18.98
N ILE A 178 -1.96 3.66 18.88
CA ILE A 178 -2.82 4.72 19.40
C ILE A 178 -4.17 4.71 18.70
N ILE A 179 -4.19 4.62 17.36
CA ILE A 179 -5.44 4.61 16.59
C ILE A 179 -6.29 3.39 16.96
N SER A 180 -5.70 2.20 17.06
CA SER A 180 -6.40 0.98 17.48
C SER A 180 -6.97 1.10 18.89
N SER A 181 -6.29 1.76 19.82
CA SER A 181 -6.76 1.97 21.20
C SER A 181 -8.02 2.86 21.29
N LEU A 182 -8.32 3.64 20.25
CA LEU A 182 -9.55 4.44 20.16
C LEU A 182 -10.77 3.61 19.79
N ILE A 183 -10.58 2.37 19.34
CA ILE A 183 -11.68 1.45 18.96
C ILE A 183 -12.22 0.82 20.24
N ARG A 184 -13.39 1.30 20.68
CA ARG A 184 -14.03 0.86 21.94
C ARG A 184 -15.30 0.05 21.72
N ARG A 185 -15.76 -0.06 20.46
CA ARG A 185 -17.03 -0.69 20.10
C ARG A 185 -16.78 -1.83 19.13
N GLU A 186 -17.45 -2.95 19.34
CA GLU A 186 -17.36 -4.14 18.47
C GLU A 186 -17.84 -3.92 17.03
N ASP A 187 -18.63 -2.86 16.80
CA ASP A 187 -19.13 -2.46 15.49
C ASP A 187 -18.27 -1.37 14.83
N THR A 188 -17.05 -1.16 15.33
CA THR A 188 -16.04 -0.28 14.75
C THR A 188 -14.92 -1.10 14.13
N PHE A 189 -14.64 -0.86 12.86
CA PHE A 189 -13.61 -1.55 12.09
C PHE A 189 -12.51 -0.58 11.66
N LEU A 190 -11.27 -1.08 11.67
CA LEU A 190 -10.09 -0.33 11.21
C LEU A 190 -9.54 -0.99 9.95
N ILE A 191 -9.41 -0.22 8.89
CA ILE A 191 -8.77 -0.62 7.63
C ILE A 191 -7.48 0.19 7.51
N ILE A 192 -6.36 -0.51 7.40
CA ILE A 192 -5.04 0.09 7.25
C ILE A 192 -4.56 -0.11 5.82
N ASP A 193 -4.46 1.00 5.08
CA ASP A 193 -3.70 1.01 3.82
C ASP A 193 -2.20 1.05 4.15
N ALA A 194 -1.56 -0.10 4.04
CA ALA A 194 -0.15 -0.29 4.31
C ALA A 194 0.72 -0.30 3.03
N ALA A 195 0.18 0.19 1.90
CA ALA A 195 0.87 0.16 0.61
C ALA A 195 2.25 0.84 0.61
N GLN A 196 2.47 1.85 1.45
CA GLN A 196 3.76 2.55 1.54
C GLN A 196 4.64 2.07 2.68
N SER A 197 4.14 1.26 3.60
CA SER A 197 4.84 0.87 4.82
C SER A 197 5.32 -0.58 4.84
N VAL A 198 4.59 -1.51 4.23
CA VAL A 198 5.00 -2.93 4.18
C VAL A 198 6.38 -3.08 3.58
N GLY A 199 7.24 -3.81 4.28
CA GLY A 199 8.62 -4.05 3.88
C GLY A 199 9.58 -2.89 4.06
N LYS A 200 9.14 -1.77 4.65
CA LYS A 200 9.95 -0.57 4.92
C LYS A 200 10.06 -0.25 6.40
N ILE A 201 8.96 -0.36 7.13
CA ILE A 201 8.88 -0.15 8.58
C ILE A 201 8.13 -1.30 9.22
N GLU A 202 8.39 -1.57 10.49
CA GLU A 202 7.68 -2.61 11.24
C GLU A 202 6.22 -2.22 11.45
N LEU A 203 5.35 -3.21 11.34
CA LEU A 203 3.91 -3.07 11.52
C LEU A 203 3.50 -3.94 12.71
N ASP A 204 3.09 -3.29 13.78
CA ASP A 204 2.51 -3.94 14.96
C ASP A 204 1.02 -3.60 15.00
N LEU A 205 0.17 -4.59 14.71
CA LEU A 205 -1.27 -4.44 14.60
C LEU A 205 -1.99 -5.67 15.14
N ASP A 206 -2.96 -5.42 16.01
CA ASP A 206 -3.93 -6.44 16.39
C ASP A 206 -5.02 -6.56 15.31
N PHE A 207 -5.24 -7.78 14.83
CA PHE A 207 -6.21 -8.08 13.78
C PHE A 207 -7.62 -8.39 14.31
N GLU A 208 -7.92 -8.27 15.58
CA GLU A 208 -9.25 -8.59 16.12
C GLU A 208 -10.36 -7.76 15.46
N ASN A 209 -10.15 -6.44 15.31
CA ASN A 209 -11.08 -5.53 14.63
C ASN A 209 -10.44 -4.76 13.48
N SER A 210 -9.33 -5.28 12.95
CA SER A 210 -8.55 -4.58 11.93
C SER A 210 -8.37 -5.42 10.67
N PHE A 211 -8.25 -4.71 9.55
CA PHE A 211 -7.80 -5.23 8.27
C PHE A 211 -6.56 -4.47 7.82
N LEU A 212 -5.60 -5.17 7.26
CA LEU A 212 -4.43 -4.56 6.63
C LEU A 212 -4.41 -4.92 5.16
N VAL A 213 -4.10 -3.95 4.30
CA VAL A 213 -4.00 -4.16 2.85
C VAL A 213 -2.68 -3.63 2.30
N PHE A 214 -2.12 -4.33 1.32
CA PHE A 214 -0.91 -3.87 0.61
C PHE A 214 -0.84 -4.43 -0.82
N SER A 215 0.09 -3.88 -1.62
CA SER A 215 0.37 -4.30 -3.00
C SER A 215 1.77 -4.89 -3.13
N GLY A 216 1.90 -6.00 -3.86
CA GLY A 216 3.19 -6.68 -4.08
C GLY A 216 4.20 -5.81 -4.82
N HIS A 217 3.76 -4.98 -5.78
CA HIS A 217 4.66 -4.13 -6.57
C HIS A 217 5.31 -2.98 -5.78
N LYS A 218 4.94 -2.77 -4.52
CA LYS A 218 5.56 -1.78 -3.63
C LYS A 218 6.49 -2.40 -2.58
N VAL A 219 6.60 -3.74 -2.61
CA VAL A 219 7.47 -4.53 -1.74
C VAL A 219 8.47 -5.37 -2.55
N TYR A 220 9.00 -4.79 -3.63
CA TYR A 220 9.96 -5.42 -4.55
C TYR A 220 9.43 -6.64 -5.31
N GLY A 221 8.12 -6.83 -5.28
CA GLY A 221 7.37 -7.90 -5.93
C GLY A 221 6.70 -7.47 -7.24
N PRO A 222 5.88 -8.35 -7.84
CA PRO A 222 5.22 -8.08 -9.11
C PRO A 222 3.96 -7.22 -8.97
N THR A 223 3.57 -6.58 -10.06
CA THR A 223 2.25 -5.95 -10.22
C THR A 223 1.11 -7.00 -10.24
N GLY A 224 -0.13 -6.56 -10.03
CA GLY A 224 -1.29 -7.45 -10.08
C GLY A 224 -1.36 -8.44 -8.91
N THR A 225 -0.75 -8.10 -7.78
CA THR A 225 -0.77 -8.88 -6.54
C THR A 225 -0.92 -7.99 -5.32
N GLY A 226 -1.59 -8.49 -4.31
CA GLY A 226 -1.80 -7.85 -3.02
C GLY A 226 -2.51 -8.77 -2.05
N CYS A 227 -2.77 -8.28 -0.86
CA CYS A 227 -3.44 -9.04 0.20
C CYS A 227 -4.41 -8.18 0.99
N ILE A 228 -5.45 -8.84 1.50
CA ILE A 228 -6.18 -8.43 2.70
C ILE A 228 -5.76 -9.38 3.82
N ILE A 229 -5.39 -8.84 4.96
CA ILE A 229 -5.07 -9.58 6.18
C ILE A 229 -6.07 -9.16 7.25
N GLY A 230 -6.66 -10.11 7.93
CA GLY A 230 -7.63 -9.85 9.00
C GLY A 230 -7.95 -11.11 9.79
N SER A 231 -8.65 -10.99 10.91
CA SER A 231 -9.07 -12.17 11.69
C SER A 231 -10.02 -13.06 10.89
N MET A 232 -10.01 -14.37 11.18
CA MET A 232 -10.98 -15.32 10.61
C MET A 232 -12.42 -14.82 10.85
N LYS A 233 -12.72 -14.33 12.05
CA LYS A 233 -14.02 -13.81 12.46
C LYS A 233 -14.49 -12.70 11.51
N ASN A 234 -13.64 -11.70 11.27
CA ASN A 234 -14.01 -10.54 10.48
C ASN A 234 -14.09 -10.85 8.98
N LEU A 235 -13.13 -11.60 8.45
CA LEU A 235 -13.14 -12.00 7.05
C LEU A 235 -14.33 -12.93 6.71
N SER A 236 -14.74 -13.82 7.63
CA SER A 236 -15.90 -14.68 7.43
C SER A 236 -17.22 -13.90 7.35
N ARG A 237 -17.30 -12.72 7.99
CA ARG A 237 -18.46 -11.83 7.95
C ARG A 237 -18.59 -11.08 6.62
N LEU A 238 -17.49 -10.89 5.88
CA LEU A 238 -17.53 -10.14 4.63
C LEU A 238 -18.46 -10.81 3.62
N CYS A 239 -19.30 -10.01 2.99
CA CYS A 239 -20.05 -10.44 1.82
C CYS A 239 -19.11 -10.50 0.61
N PRO A 240 -19.12 -11.58 -0.20
CA PRO A 240 -18.40 -11.58 -1.47
C PRO A 240 -18.92 -10.49 -2.39
N VAL A 241 -17.99 -9.74 -3.02
CA VAL A 241 -18.33 -8.65 -3.96
C VAL A 241 -18.35 -9.15 -5.40
N PHE A 242 -17.47 -10.10 -5.69
CA PHE A 242 -17.39 -10.75 -7.01
C PHE A 242 -17.77 -12.21 -6.86
N GLY A 243 -18.48 -12.74 -7.85
CA GLY A 243 -18.85 -14.16 -7.91
C GLY A 243 -18.07 -14.90 -9.00
N GLY A 244 -17.80 -16.18 -8.76
CA GLY A 244 -17.08 -17.02 -9.72
C GLY A 244 -16.87 -18.46 -9.24
N GLY A 245 -16.05 -19.22 -9.93
CA GLY A 245 -15.58 -20.53 -9.49
C GLY A 245 -14.62 -20.41 -8.29
N ASP A 246 -14.27 -21.52 -7.71
CA ASP A 246 -13.35 -21.76 -6.58
C ASP A 246 -13.80 -21.17 -5.21
N MET A 247 -14.68 -20.20 -5.17
CA MET A 247 -15.19 -19.55 -3.97
C MET A 247 -16.45 -20.21 -3.36
N ILE A 248 -16.88 -21.35 -3.90
CA ILE A 248 -18.13 -22.06 -3.53
C ILE A 248 -17.86 -23.51 -3.16
N GLU A 249 -18.63 -24.03 -2.21
CA GLU A 249 -18.70 -25.47 -1.91
C GLU A 249 -19.68 -26.16 -2.87
N SER A 250 -20.88 -25.58 -3.05
CA SER A 250 -21.87 -26.05 -4.00
C SER A 250 -22.69 -24.91 -4.60
N VAL A 251 -23.17 -25.11 -5.84
CA VAL A 251 -24.09 -24.22 -6.53
C VAL A 251 -25.29 -25.00 -7.03
N LYS A 252 -26.48 -24.56 -6.64
CA LYS A 252 -27.78 -24.99 -7.17
C LYS A 252 -28.50 -23.78 -7.75
N TRP A 253 -29.47 -24.00 -8.61
CA TRP A 253 -30.23 -22.90 -9.22
C TRP A 253 -30.86 -21.94 -8.18
N GLN A 254 -31.24 -22.43 -7.02
CA GLN A 254 -31.90 -21.66 -5.97
C GLN A 254 -31.02 -21.31 -4.78
N ASN A 255 -29.79 -21.85 -4.70
CA ASN A 255 -28.94 -21.67 -3.53
C ASN A 255 -27.46 -21.81 -3.88
N ILE A 256 -26.63 -21.06 -3.14
CA ILE A 256 -25.17 -21.11 -3.19
C ILE A 256 -24.65 -21.37 -1.79
N GLU A 257 -23.79 -22.37 -1.66
CA GLU A 257 -23.01 -22.62 -0.44
C GLU A 257 -21.59 -22.10 -0.66
N TRP A 258 -21.21 -21.13 0.14
CA TRP A 258 -19.90 -20.47 0.02
C TRP A 258 -18.80 -21.35 0.61
N ALA A 259 -17.64 -21.36 -0.02
CA ALA A 259 -16.43 -21.93 0.54
C ALA A 259 -16.01 -21.19 1.82
N LYS A 260 -15.14 -21.80 2.60
CA LYS A 260 -14.54 -21.16 3.79
C LYS A 260 -13.57 -20.05 3.35
N VAL A 261 -13.35 -19.08 4.25
CA VAL A 261 -12.26 -18.10 4.10
C VAL A 261 -10.92 -18.83 4.08
N PRO A 262 -9.99 -18.46 3.20
CA PRO A 262 -9.98 -17.27 2.33
C PRO A 262 -10.72 -17.43 0.99
N TYR A 263 -11.00 -18.65 0.54
CA TYR A 263 -11.50 -18.98 -0.81
C TYR A 263 -12.82 -18.27 -1.14
N LYS A 264 -13.73 -18.12 -0.16
CA LYS A 264 -14.98 -17.36 -0.30
C LYS A 264 -14.76 -15.95 -0.92
N LEU A 265 -13.58 -15.36 -0.74
CA LEU A 265 -13.24 -13.98 -1.15
C LEU A 265 -12.28 -13.94 -2.36
N GLU A 266 -11.95 -15.10 -2.93
CA GLU A 266 -11.02 -15.28 -4.05
C GLU A 266 -11.69 -15.97 -5.24
N PRO A 267 -12.55 -15.29 -6.01
CA PRO A 267 -13.24 -15.88 -7.14
C PRO A 267 -12.33 -16.10 -8.35
N GLY A 268 -12.45 -17.26 -8.97
CA GLY A 268 -11.79 -17.60 -10.23
C GLY A 268 -10.31 -17.95 -10.10
N THR A 269 -9.67 -18.28 -11.21
CA THR A 269 -8.25 -18.63 -11.24
C THR A 269 -7.39 -17.39 -10.89
N PRO A 270 -6.55 -17.47 -9.83
CA PRO A 270 -5.78 -16.33 -9.36
C PRO A 270 -4.51 -16.08 -10.21
N ASN A 271 -3.83 -14.98 -9.96
CA ASN A 271 -2.48 -14.69 -10.49
C ASN A 271 -1.43 -15.56 -9.76
N ILE A 272 -1.38 -16.85 -10.08
CA ILE A 272 -0.54 -17.84 -9.38
C ILE A 272 0.93 -17.44 -9.40
N ALA A 273 1.48 -17.15 -10.59
CA ALA A 273 2.89 -16.76 -10.77
C ALA A 273 3.23 -15.48 -9.98
N GLY A 274 2.33 -14.50 -10.02
CA GLY A 274 2.51 -13.24 -9.30
C GLY A 274 2.50 -13.43 -7.78
N ILE A 275 1.58 -14.24 -7.25
CA ILE A 275 1.49 -14.52 -5.81
C ILE A 275 2.76 -15.27 -5.33
N ILE A 276 3.23 -16.27 -6.07
CA ILE A 276 4.51 -16.95 -5.77
C ILE A 276 5.66 -15.94 -5.76
N GLY A 277 5.72 -15.05 -6.75
CA GLY A 277 6.72 -13.97 -6.82
C GLY A 277 6.62 -13.00 -5.63
N MET A 278 5.41 -12.61 -5.21
CA MET A 278 5.20 -11.78 -4.02
C MET A 278 5.72 -12.49 -2.76
N GLY A 279 5.49 -13.79 -2.63
CA GLY A 279 6.03 -14.60 -1.53
C GLY A 279 7.57 -14.55 -1.47
N GLU A 280 8.25 -14.65 -2.62
CA GLU A 280 9.71 -14.53 -2.69
C GLU A 280 10.21 -13.12 -2.33
N ALA A 281 9.49 -12.07 -2.70
CA ALA A 281 9.82 -10.72 -2.27
C ALA A 281 9.76 -10.57 -0.75
N LEU A 282 8.71 -11.07 -0.11
CA LEU A 282 8.56 -11.01 1.35
C LEU A 282 9.64 -11.85 2.07
N LYS A 283 9.97 -13.04 1.58
CA LYS A 283 11.10 -13.84 2.11
C LYS A 283 12.42 -13.09 2.04
N TRP A 284 12.68 -12.42 0.91
CA TRP A 284 13.90 -11.65 0.73
C TRP A 284 13.97 -10.47 1.71
N ILE A 285 12.86 -9.73 1.91
CA ILE A 285 12.78 -8.66 2.90
C ILE A 285 13.03 -9.21 4.32
N GLN A 286 12.42 -10.35 4.68
CA GLN A 286 12.65 -10.99 5.98
C GLN A 286 14.11 -11.38 6.20
N LYS A 287 14.78 -11.84 5.15
CA LYS A 287 16.21 -12.21 5.22
C LYS A 287 17.10 -11.01 5.47
N ILE A 288 16.79 -9.84 4.92
CA ILE A 288 17.53 -8.59 5.17
C ILE A 288 17.22 -8.07 6.57
N GLY A 289 15.97 -8.18 7.00
CA GLY A 289 15.44 -7.58 8.22
C GLY A 289 14.83 -6.19 7.97
N ILE A 290 13.61 -5.97 8.46
CA ILE A 290 12.89 -4.71 8.30
C ILE A 290 13.65 -3.56 8.96
N GLU A 291 14.23 -3.77 10.13
CA GLU A 291 15.03 -2.76 10.85
C GLU A 291 16.23 -2.26 10.02
N THR A 292 16.89 -3.17 9.28
CA THR A 292 17.99 -2.81 8.38
C THR A 292 17.49 -1.93 7.23
N ILE A 293 16.34 -2.27 6.65
CA ILE A 293 15.72 -1.49 5.57
C ILE A 293 15.27 -0.13 6.07
N ASP A 294 14.58 -0.08 7.22
CA ASP A 294 14.10 1.16 7.83
C ASP A 294 15.27 2.10 8.15
N SER A 295 16.32 1.60 8.80
CA SER A 295 17.52 2.39 9.14
C SER A 295 18.20 2.96 7.90
N HIS A 296 18.31 2.18 6.83
CA HIS A 296 18.86 2.61 5.56
C HIS A 296 18.01 3.73 4.93
N LEU A 297 16.70 3.52 4.84
CA LEU A 297 15.77 4.50 4.28
C LEU A 297 15.67 5.77 5.13
N ASP A 298 15.67 5.66 6.46
CA ASP A 298 15.67 6.80 7.38
C ASP A 298 16.93 7.67 7.20
N SER A 299 18.11 7.02 7.13
CA SER A 299 19.38 7.72 6.88
C SER A 299 19.37 8.50 5.56
N LEU A 300 18.97 7.84 4.47
CA LEU A 300 18.89 8.48 3.16
C LEU A 300 17.82 9.57 3.10
N THR A 301 16.70 9.37 3.80
CA THR A 301 15.62 10.38 3.87
C THR A 301 16.11 11.64 4.57
N LYS A 302 16.79 11.48 5.72
CA LYS A 302 17.41 12.61 6.44
C LYS A 302 18.46 13.32 5.60
N TYR A 303 19.28 12.55 4.87
CA TYR A 303 20.28 13.09 3.97
C TYR A 303 19.64 13.91 2.84
N THR A 304 18.56 13.39 2.24
CA THR A 304 17.80 14.08 1.18
C THR A 304 17.19 15.38 1.69
N LEU A 305 16.52 15.36 2.85
CA LEU A 305 15.93 16.54 3.47
C LEU A 305 16.98 17.62 3.74
N LYS A 306 18.09 17.27 4.40
CA LYS A 306 19.20 18.17 4.71
C LYS A 306 19.79 18.85 3.46
N LYS A 307 19.79 18.17 2.32
CA LYS A 307 20.27 18.71 1.05
C LYS A 307 19.23 19.63 0.39
N LEU A 308 17.95 19.23 0.37
CA LEU A 308 16.86 20.02 -0.20
C LEU A 308 16.64 21.34 0.56
N GLU A 309 16.68 21.30 1.89
CA GLU A 309 16.52 22.49 2.77
C GLU A 309 17.59 23.59 2.54
N LYS A 310 18.70 23.26 1.90
CA LYS A 310 19.76 24.23 1.55
C LYS A 310 19.52 24.93 0.21
N ILE A 311 18.50 24.54 -0.53
CA ILE A 311 18.20 25.11 -1.85
C ILE A 311 17.08 26.13 -1.67
N ASP A 312 17.39 27.41 -1.88
CA ASP A 312 16.40 28.48 -1.88
C ASP A 312 15.26 28.17 -2.85
N GLU A 313 14.04 28.61 -2.52
CA GLU A 313 12.79 28.41 -3.27
C GLU A 313 12.19 27.00 -3.16
N ILE A 314 12.88 26.01 -2.57
CA ILE A 314 12.30 24.71 -2.26
C ILE A 314 11.60 24.75 -0.91
N GLU A 315 10.37 24.28 -0.89
CA GLU A 315 9.61 24.05 0.34
C GLU A 315 9.25 22.57 0.45
N ILE A 316 9.50 22.00 1.64
CA ILE A 316 9.11 20.61 1.94
C ILE A 316 7.61 20.56 2.20
N PHE A 317 6.92 19.68 1.47
CA PHE A 317 5.49 19.47 1.65
C PHE A 317 5.22 18.78 3.00
N LYS A 318 4.49 19.47 3.90
CA LYS A 318 4.22 18.99 5.25
C LYS A 318 5.51 18.55 5.97
N PRO A 319 6.28 19.49 6.55
CA PRO A 319 7.50 19.16 7.30
C PRO A 319 7.19 18.19 8.46
N GLY A 320 8.15 17.39 8.86
CA GLY A 320 8.01 16.37 9.89
C GLY A 320 8.80 15.11 9.58
N LYS A 321 8.70 14.09 10.44
CA LYS A 321 9.39 12.81 10.22
C LYS A 321 8.88 12.14 8.94
N LYS A 322 9.79 11.66 8.10
CA LYS A 322 9.51 11.00 6.83
C LYS A 322 10.04 9.57 6.84
N HIS A 323 9.36 8.69 6.10
CA HIS A 323 9.74 7.28 5.98
C HIS A 323 9.97 6.92 4.50
N GLY A 324 11.21 7.08 4.03
CA GLY A 324 11.62 6.72 2.68
C GLY A 324 11.00 7.57 1.56
N LEU A 325 10.34 8.69 1.89
CA LEU A 325 9.57 9.48 0.94
C LEU A 325 9.64 10.96 1.33
N VAL A 326 10.02 11.82 0.38
CA VAL A 326 10.09 13.28 0.55
C VAL A 326 9.35 13.94 -0.60
N SER A 327 8.34 14.73 -0.28
CA SER A 327 7.66 15.59 -1.25
C SER A 327 8.03 17.04 -1.02
N PHE A 328 8.20 17.78 -2.11
CA PHE A 328 8.55 19.19 -2.09
C PHE A 328 7.95 19.93 -3.29
N PHE A 329 7.99 21.23 -3.26
CA PHE A 329 7.63 22.06 -4.40
C PHE A 329 8.58 23.25 -4.51
N MET A 330 8.67 23.84 -5.70
CA MET A 330 9.35 25.13 -5.92
C MET A 330 8.29 26.21 -6.09
N LYS A 331 8.44 27.33 -5.39
CA LYS A 331 7.50 28.46 -5.45
C LYS A 331 7.26 28.91 -6.89
N LYS A 332 5.99 28.96 -7.29
CA LYS A 332 5.54 29.43 -8.61
C LYS A 332 6.05 28.60 -9.81
N LYS A 333 6.58 27.40 -9.58
CA LYS A 333 7.03 26.49 -10.66
C LYS A 333 6.11 25.29 -10.72
N ASN A 334 5.80 24.85 -11.94
CA ASN A 334 4.97 23.66 -12.15
C ASN A 334 5.79 22.39 -11.83
N SER A 335 5.21 21.51 -11.03
CA SER A 335 5.87 20.26 -10.63
C SER A 335 6.15 19.31 -11.82
N LEU A 336 5.34 19.38 -12.88
CA LEU A 336 5.54 18.58 -14.09
C LEU A 336 6.79 19.04 -14.85
N ASP A 337 7.02 20.35 -14.96
CA ASP A 337 8.21 20.90 -15.63
C ASP A 337 9.48 20.46 -14.89
N ILE A 338 9.47 20.54 -13.54
CA ILE A 338 10.58 20.08 -12.71
C ILE A 338 10.85 18.59 -12.98
N ALA A 339 9.82 17.75 -12.94
CA ALA A 339 9.98 16.31 -13.16
C ALA A 339 10.42 15.96 -14.59
N THR A 340 9.96 16.72 -15.59
CA THR A 340 10.36 16.53 -16.99
C THR A 340 11.85 16.85 -17.19
N LEU A 341 12.33 17.95 -16.61
CA LEU A 341 13.74 18.29 -16.67
C LEU A 341 14.63 17.29 -15.94
N LEU A 342 14.21 16.82 -14.74
CA LEU A 342 14.91 15.73 -14.04
C LEU A 342 14.92 14.44 -14.85
N GLY A 343 13.80 14.09 -15.50
CA GLY A 343 13.69 12.94 -16.38
C GLY A 343 14.67 13.00 -17.55
N SER A 344 14.92 14.19 -18.13
CA SER A 344 15.92 14.38 -19.18
C SER A 344 17.37 14.14 -18.70
N LEU A 345 17.58 14.14 -17.39
CA LEU A 345 18.84 13.82 -16.71
C LEU A 345 18.88 12.36 -16.21
N ASN A 346 17.97 11.49 -16.65
CA ASN A 346 17.80 10.12 -16.17
C ASN A 346 17.49 9.99 -14.67
N ILE A 347 16.86 11.02 -14.07
CA ILE A 347 16.44 11.03 -12.66
C ILE A 347 14.92 10.83 -12.61
N ALA A 348 14.49 9.64 -12.20
CA ALA A 348 13.08 9.27 -12.13
C ALA A 348 12.47 9.73 -10.80
N VAL A 349 11.56 10.68 -10.86
CA VAL A 349 10.74 11.17 -9.75
C VAL A 349 9.26 11.18 -10.14
N ARG A 350 8.37 11.40 -9.20
CA ARG A 350 6.94 11.58 -9.46
C ARG A 350 6.52 13.02 -9.22
N SER A 351 5.59 13.55 -10.06
CA SER A 351 5.06 14.90 -9.89
C SER A 351 3.52 14.96 -9.97
N GLY A 352 2.96 16.10 -9.63
CA GLY A 352 1.53 16.37 -9.64
C GLY A 352 0.84 16.13 -8.31
N TYR A 353 -0.40 15.67 -8.34
CA TYR A 353 -1.21 15.43 -7.13
C TYR A 353 -1.04 14.05 -6.52
N LEU A 354 -0.26 13.16 -7.12
CA LEU A 354 0.15 11.84 -6.59
C LEU A 354 -1.01 10.94 -6.14
N CYS A 355 -2.17 11.01 -6.81
CA CYS A 355 -3.41 10.33 -6.39
C CYS A 355 -3.88 10.68 -4.97
N ALA A 356 -3.57 11.90 -4.49
CA ALA A 356 -4.01 12.48 -3.22
C ALA A 356 -4.36 13.97 -3.44
N GLN A 357 -5.13 14.23 -4.50
CA GLN A 357 -5.43 15.60 -4.96
C GLN A 357 -5.97 16.50 -3.84
N PRO A 358 -6.92 16.07 -2.98
CA PRO A 358 -7.51 16.99 -2.01
C PRO A 358 -6.51 17.66 -1.08
N ILE A 359 -5.53 16.91 -0.57
CA ILE A 359 -4.53 17.49 0.35
C ILE A 359 -3.45 18.28 -0.39
N VAL A 360 -3.06 17.85 -1.59
CA VAL A 360 -2.02 18.57 -2.37
C VAL A 360 -2.57 19.88 -2.87
N GLU A 361 -3.74 19.90 -3.49
CA GLU A 361 -4.36 21.09 -4.06
C GLU A 361 -4.70 22.15 -3.01
N LYS A 362 -5.08 21.73 -1.80
CA LYS A 362 -5.30 22.62 -0.65
C LYS A 362 -4.05 23.44 -0.28
N THR A 363 -2.85 22.90 -0.56
CA THR A 363 -1.57 23.51 -0.19
C THR A 363 -0.84 24.11 -1.38
N VAL A 364 -0.80 23.39 -2.51
CA VAL A 364 -0.01 23.77 -3.71
C VAL A 364 -0.78 23.44 -4.98
N LYS A 365 -1.24 24.46 -5.70
CA LYS A 365 -2.01 24.28 -6.94
C LYS A 365 -1.17 23.73 -8.10
N GLU A 366 0.10 24.05 -8.13
CA GLU A 366 1.07 23.64 -9.15
C GLU A 366 1.51 22.17 -9.00
N GLY A 367 0.98 21.47 -7.97
CA GLY A 367 1.37 20.11 -7.62
C GLY A 367 2.74 20.03 -6.93
N ILE A 368 3.11 18.84 -6.49
CA ILE A 368 4.35 18.57 -5.77
C ILE A 368 5.24 17.60 -6.56
N VAL A 369 6.55 17.62 -6.29
CA VAL A 369 7.50 16.60 -6.73
C VAL A 369 7.78 15.67 -5.56
N ARG A 370 7.77 14.36 -5.81
CA ARG A 370 8.05 13.34 -4.80
C ARG A 370 9.28 12.53 -5.18
N VAL A 371 10.23 12.49 -4.27
CA VAL A 371 11.33 11.52 -4.22
C VAL A 371 10.90 10.39 -3.30
N SER A 372 11.01 9.16 -3.75
CA SER A 372 10.74 7.98 -2.93
C SER A 372 11.84 6.94 -3.10
N LEU A 373 12.49 6.64 -1.99
CA LEU A 373 13.70 5.84 -1.90
C LEU A 373 13.37 4.34 -1.83
N GLY A 374 14.23 3.53 -2.43
CA GLY A 374 14.25 2.08 -2.28
C GLY A 374 15.58 1.63 -1.66
N ILE A 375 15.64 0.37 -1.25
CA ILE A 375 16.86 -0.21 -0.64
C ILE A 375 18.08 -0.17 -1.57
N TYR A 376 17.85 -0.04 -2.87
CA TYR A 376 18.91 0.03 -3.89
C TYR A 376 19.52 1.42 -4.04
N ASN A 377 18.91 2.46 -3.45
CA ASN A 377 19.45 3.82 -3.50
C ASN A 377 20.59 4.02 -2.49
N ASN A 378 21.40 5.02 -2.79
CA ASN A 378 22.53 5.41 -1.96
C ASN A 378 22.72 6.94 -1.98
N GLU A 379 23.69 7.46 -1.19
CA GLU A 379 23.95 8.90 -1.08
C GLU A 379 24.36 9.53 -2.42
N LYS A 380 25.05 8.79 -3.31
CA LYS A 380 25.43 9.30 -4.64
C LYS A 380 24.21 9.54 -5.52
N ASP A 381 23.15 8.71 -5.40
CA ASP A 381 21.91 8.94 -6.12
C ASP A 381 21.24 10.23 -5.65
N VAL A 382 21.27 10.48 -4.33
CA VAL A 382 20.75 11.73 -3.75
C VAL A 382 21.59 12.92 -4.20
N ASP A 383 22.93 12.83 -4.22
CA ASP A 383 23.79 13.93 -4.67
C ASP A 383 23.52 14.29 -6.13
N LYS A 384 23.43 13.31 -7.02
CA LYS A 384 23.07 13.53 -8.44
C LYS A 384 21.65 14.12 -8.58
N PHE A 385 20.71 13.66 -7.78
CA PHE A 385 19.37 14.27 -7.76
C PHE A 385 19.44 15.75 -7.36
N ILE A 386 20.21 16.10 -6.33
CA ILE A 386 20.39 17.50 -5.88
C ILE A 386 21.06 18.35 -6.98
N GLU A 387 22.08 17.83 -7.64
CA GLU A 387 22.70 18.49 -8.81
C GLU A 387 21.67 18.71 -9.92
N GLY A 388 20.84 17.71 -10.21
CA GLY A 388 19.72 17.79 -11.13
C GLY A 388 18.71 18.90 -10.75
N ILE A 389 18.36 19.01 -9.48
CA ILE A 389 17.47 20.05 -8.96
C ILE A 389 18.08 21.46 -9.15
N ILE A 390 19.37 21.65 -8.82
CA ILE A 390 20.06 22.93 -8.98
C ILE A 390 20.07 23.33 -10.45
N ARG A 391 20.37 22.40 -11.35
CA ARG A 391 20.32 22.62 -12.80
C ARG A 391 18.92 22.95 -13.29
N THR A 392 17.90 22.21 -12.85
CA THR A 392 16.49 22.46 -13.18
C THR A 392 16.07 23.86 -12.73
N LYS A 393 16.43 24.29 -11.51
CA LYS A 393 16.17 25.63 -10.98
C LYS A 393 16.78 26.74 -11.86
N SER A 394 17.95 26.53 -12.43
CA SER A 394 18.60 27.50 -13.28
C SER A 394 17.96 27.67 -14.68
N ILE A 395 17.14 26.69 -15.10
CA ILE A 395 16.43 26.68 -16.38
C ILE A 395 15.03 27.29 -16.24
N LEU A 396 14.35 27.04 -15.14
CA LEU A 396 12.99 27.51 -14.86
C LEU A 396 12.97 28.92 -14.24
#